data_bb3fa4a2f58a51305be4017d910a7349
#
_entry.id   bb3fa4a2f58a51305be4017d910a7349
#
_cell.length_a   1.000
_cell.length_b   1.000
_cell.length_c   1.000
_cell.angle_alpha   90.00
_cell.angle_beta   90.00
_cell.angle_gamma   90.00
#
_symmetry.space_group_name_H-M   'P 1'
#
loop_
_entity.id
_entity.type
_entity.pdbx_description
1 polymer ?
#
loop_
_entity_poly.entity_id
_entity_poly.type
_entity_poly.pdbx_seq_one_letter_code
_entity_poly.pdbx_strand_id
1 'polypeptide(L)'
;MCREEALDINALFAANGPLNEDTTQLIGIVKETAPTKQCMDDKCLGVGEFINKYFPRGTVYRDDNLLFYEALGKRSLLRNGFFGSFNPISIYREGKKLGKRLEEKGVDGNLKGEGVKLGGVLIFNSRGDVVYTHPEVTGKQFPVAEIADVINSIV
;
A
#
# COMPACT_ATOMS: atom_id res chain seq x y z
N MET A 1 -2.10 2.88 -1.08
CA MET A 1 -1.35 1.85 -0.35
C MET A 1 -1.96 1.69 1.04
N CYS A 2 -2.23 0.46 1.45
CA CYS A 2 -2.69 0.13 2.79
C CYS A 2 -1.52 0.25 3.79
N ARG A 3 -1.81 0.60 5.04
CA ARG A 3 -0.78 0.67 6.11
C ARG A 3 -0.09 -0.68 6.32
N GLU A 4 -0.85 -1.77 6.25
CA GLU A 4 -0.32 -3.13 6.34
C GLU A 4 0.70 -3.42 5.25
N GLU A 5 0.36 -3.14 3.99
CA GLU A 5 1.25 -3.35 2.84
C GLU A 5 2.51 -2.48 2.93
N ALA A 6 2.37 -1.24 3.42
CA ALA A 6 3.50 -0.35 3.63
C ALA A 6 4.50 -0.93 4.64
N LEU A 7 4.02 -1.48 5.76
CA LEU A 7 4.89 -2.17 6.73
C LEU A 7 5.56 -3.40 6.13
N ASP A 8 4.81 -4.20 5.39
CA ASP A 8 5.34 -5.41 4.75
C ASP A 8 6.45 -5.07 3.74
N ILE A 9 6.26 -4.01 2.93
CA ILE A 9 7.30 -3.52 2.01
C ILE A 9 8.51 -2.99 2.78
N ASN A 10 8.32 -2.18 3.81
CA ASN A 10 9.44 -1.65 4.60
C ASN A 10 10.25 -2.76 5.28
N ALA A 11 9.61 -3.87 5.65
CA ALA A 11 10.30 -5.01 6.23
C ALA A 11 11.28 -5.67 5.26
N LEU A 12 11.03 -5.61 3.94
CA LEU A 12 11.95 -6.12 2.93
C LEU A 12 13.29 -5.38 2.93
N PHE A 13 13.30 -4.12 3.31
CA PHE A 13 14.48 -3.24 3.38
C PHE A 13 15.06 -3.11 4.80
N ALA A 14 14.60 -3.89 5.77
CA ALA A 14 15.18 -3.89 7.11
C ALA A 14 16.63 -4.44 7.07
N ALA A 15 17.41 -4.20 8.14
CA ALA A 15 18.82 -4.61 8.22
C ALA A 15 19.05 -6.11 7.92
N ASN A 16 18.05 -6.95 8.23
CA ASN A 16 18.05 -8.39 7.91
C ASN A 16 17.04 -8.74 6.82
N GLY A 17 16.57 -7.75 6.08
CA GLY A 17 15.63 -7.94 4.96
C GLY A 17 16.33 -8.43 3.70
N PRO A 18 15.58 -8.98 2.74
CA PRO A 18 16.13 -9.52 1.51
C PRO A 18 16.55 -8.46 0.48
N LEU A 19 16.23 -7.17 0.69
CA LEU A 19 16.49 -6.10 -0.28
C LEU A 19 17.47 -5.07 0.26
N ASN A 20 18.29 -4.51 -0.65
CA ASN A 20 19.28 -3.49 -0.35
C ASN A 20 18.80 -2.10 -0.82
N GLU A 21 18.85 -1.10 0.09
CA GLU A 21 18.52 0.30 -0.21
C GLU A 21 19.52 0.96 -1.17
N ASP A 22 20.75 0.46 -1.27
CA ASP A 22 21.76 1.01 -2.19
C ASP A 22 21.46 0.69 -3.66
N THR A 23 20.72 -0.38 -3.92
CA THR A 23 20.38 -0.85 -5.27
C THR A 23 18.93 -0.62 -5.64
N THR A 24 18.05 -0.36 -4.67
CA THR A 24 16.61 -0.28 -4.88
C THR A 24 16.03 0.94 -4.19
N GLN A 25 15.38 1.81 -4.94
CA GLN A 25 14.68 2.97 -4.40
C GLN A 25 13.22 2.65 -4.11
N LEU A 26 12.79 2.94 -2.87
CA LEU A 26 11.40 2.78 -2.44
C LEU A 26 10.64 4.12 -2.54
N ILE A 27 9.56 4.13 -3.30
CA ILE A 27 8.72 5.31 -3.53
C ILE A 27 7.28 5.01 -3.15
N GLY A 28 6.71 5.82 -2.28
CA GLY A 28 5.30 5.81 -1.93
C GLY A 28 4.52 6.82 -2.76
N ILE A 29 3.38 6.42 -3.32
CA ILE A 29 2.49 7.32 -4.04
C ILE A 29 1.15 7.40 -3.32
N VAL A 30 0.75 8.60 -2.93
CA VAL A 30 -0.53 8.86 -2.27
C VAL A 30 -1.37 9.83 -3.11
N LYS A 31 -2.69 9.67 -3.06
CA LYS A 31 -3.62 10.55 -3.81
C LYS A 31 -4.04 11.78 -3.00
N GLU A 32 -3.93 11.73 -1.69
CA GLU A 32 -4.39 12.79 -0.79
C GLU A 32 -3.59 12.81 0.52
N THR A 33 -3.58 13.94 1.18
CA THR A 33 -2.89 14.12 2.47
C THR A 33 -3.76 13.78 3.67
N ALA A 34 -5.08 13.64 3.48
CA ALA A 34 -6.07 13.25 4.48
C ALA A 34 -5.86 13.95 5.86
N PRO A 35 -6.00 15.29 5.94
CA PRO A 35 -5.81 16.02 7.19
C PRO A 35 -6.81 15.56 8.25
N THR A 36 -6.35 15.43 9.50
CA THR A 36 -7.25 15.15 10.60
C THR A 36 -7.83 16.45 11.13
N LYS A 37 -9.12 16.48 11.50
CA LYS A 37 -9.79 17.68 12.04
C LYS A 37 -9.17 18.21 13.35
N GLN A 38 -8.33 17.43 14.00
CA GLN A 38 -7.78 17.71 15.34
C GLN A 38 -6.36 18.27 15.31
N CYS A 39 -5.71 18.29 14.17
CA CYS A 39 -4.34 18.76 14.05
C CYS A 39 -4.11 19.43 12.71
N MET A 40 -3.72 20.70 12.76
CA MET A 40 -3.35 21.52 11.61
C MET A 40 -1.85 21.46 11.31
N ASP A 41 -1.08 20.71 12.11
CA ASP A 41 0.35 20.51 11.92
C ASP A 41 0.61 19.38 10.92
N ASP A 42 1.59 19.54 10.04
CA ASP A 42 1.99 18.55 9.03
C ASP A 42 2.30 17.17 9.62
N LYS A 43 2.74 17.11 10.89
CA LYS A 43 3.00 15.85 11.60
C LYS A 43 1.74 15.05 11.95
N CYS A 44 0.58 15.72 11.97
CA CYS A 44 -0.71 15.11 12.31
C CYS A 44 -1.59 14.87 11.09
N LEU A 45 -1.13 15.23 9.89
CA LEU A 45 -1.78 14.81 8.66
C LEU A 45 -1.69 13.28 8.56
N GLY A 46 -2.73 12.67 8.01
CA GLY A 46 -2.74 11.22 7.81
C GLY A 46 -1.53 10.73 7.02
N VAL A 47 -1.03 11.53 6.08
CA VAL A 47 0.22 11.26 5.33
C VAL A 47 1.45 11.40 6.23
N GLY A 48 1.50 12.34 7.14
CA GLY A 48 2.63 12.51 8.07
C GLY A 48 2.77 11.31 9.02
N GLU A 49 1.67 10.84 9.61
CA GLU A 49 1.65 9.60 10.37
C GLU A 49 2.05 8.40 9.51
N PHE A 50 1.55 8.32 8.29
CA PHE A 50 1.89 7.25 7.35
C PHE A 50 3.39 7.19 7.08
N ILE A 51 4.03 8.31 6.75
CA ILE A 51 5.47 8.39 6.50
C ILE A 51 6.26 7.94 7.73
N ASN A 52 5.95 8.51 8.89
CA ASN A 52 6.75 8.28 10.08
C ASN A 52 6.59 6.87 10.68
N LYS A 53 5.38 6.31 10.64
CA LYS A 53 5.07 5.05 11.33
C LYS A 53 5.08 3.85 10.38
N TYR A 54 4.62 4.02 9.15
CA TYR A 54 4.35 2.90 8.25
C TYR A 54 5.27 2.86 7.02
N PHE A 55 5.89 4.00 6.65
CA PHE A 55 6.72 4.09 5.44
C PHE A 55 8.00 4.91 5.65
N PRO A 56 8.81 4.64 6.70
CA PRO A 56 9.95 5.47 7.08
C PRO A 56 11.15 5.36 6.12
N ARG A 57 11.22 4.33 5.27
CA ARG A 57 12.35 4.04 4.38
C ARG A 57 12.21 4.59 2.98
N GLY A 58 11.01 5.02 2.60
CA GLY A 58 10.74 5.52 1.26
C GLY A 58 10.41 7.00 1.22
N THR A 59 10.54 7.58 0.03
CA THR A 59 10.05 8.94 -0.24
C THR A 59 8.59 8.87 -0.69
N VAL A 60 7.73 9.77 -0.16
CA VAL A 60 6.31 9.80 -0.50
C VAL A 60 6.00 11.01 -1.38
N TYR A 61 5.34 10.76 -2.50
CA TYR A 61 4.86 11.78 -3.44
C TYR A 61 3.34 11.76 -3.54
N ARG A 62 2.76 12.91 -3.88
CA ARG A 62 1.33 13.02 -4.15
C ARG A 62 1.05 12.94 -5.65
N ASP A 63 0.13 12.06 -6.02
CA ASP A 63 -0.34 11.89 -7.40
C ASP A 63 -1.65 12.67 -7.61
N ASP A 64 -1.54 13.97 -7.87
CA ASP A 64 -2.69 14.85 -8.07
C ASP A 64 -3.55 14.47 -9.27
N ASN A 65 -2.94 13.89 -10.31
CA ASN A 65 -3.59 13.52 -11.55
C ASN A 65 -4.00 12.05 -11.61
N LEU A 66 -3.73 11.28 -10.56
CA LEU A 66 -4.03 9.85 -10.44
C LEU A 66 -3.41 8.98 -11.55
N LEU A 67 -2.26 9.36 -12.09
CA LEU A 67 -1.59 8.66 -13.19
C LEU A 67 -1.12 7.26 -12.79
N PHE A 68 -0.58 7.10 -11.57
CA PHE A 68 -0.19 5.79 -11.05
C PHE A 68 -1.39 4.90 -10.77
N TYR A 69 -2.50 5.48 -10.29
CA TYR A 69 -3.77 4.74 -10.14
C TYR A 69 -4.37 4.31 -11.48
N GLU A 70 -4.17 5.12 -12.53
CA GLU A 70 -4.56 4.74 -13.89
C GLU A 70 -3.70 3.59 -14.44
N ALA A 71 -2.40 3.63 -14.22
CA ALA A 71 -1.48 2.55 -14.60
C ALA A 71 -1.83 1.22 -13.92
N LEU A 72 -2.40 1.26 -12.70
CA LEU A 72 -2.92 0.10 -11.98
C LEU A 72 -4.35 -0.31 -12.41
N GLY A 73 -4.92 0.31 -13.49
CA GLY A 73 -6.20 -0.06 -14.08
C GLY A 73 -7.41 0.68 -13.52
N LYS A 74 -7.26 1.85 -12.88
CA LYS A 74 -8.39 2.67 -12.35
C LYS A 74 -9.36 1.88 -11.46
N ARG A 75 -8.83 1.01 -10.61
CA ARG A 75 -9.64 0.08 -9.83
C ARG A 75 -10.33 0.79 -8.66
N SER A 76 -11.55 0.38 -8.40
CA SER A 76 -12.37 0.91 -7.31
C SER A 76 -13.07 -0.23 -6.58
N LEU A 77 -13.18 -0.12 -5.25
CA LEU A 77 -13.93 -1.06 -4.41
C LEU A 77 -15.37 -1.25 -4.92
N LEU A 78 -16.01 -0.17 -5.37
CA LEU A 78 -17.38 -0.22 -5.85
C LEU A 78 -17.53 -0.96 -7.18
N ARG A 79 -16.52 -0.93 -8.05
CA ARG A 79 -16.59 -1.51 -9.39
C ARG A 79 -15.96 -2.90 -9.49
N ASN A 80 -14.90 -3.17 -8.74
CA ASN A 80 -14.06 -4.35 -8.94
C ASN A 80 -13.93 -5.26 -7.70
N GLY A 81 -14.47 -4.87 -6.56
CA GLY A 81 -14.14 -5.56 -5.33
C GLY A 81 -15.32 -6.18 -4.60
N PHE A 82 -16.20 -5.38 -4.08
CA PHE A 82 -17.11 -5.84 -3.05
C PHE A 82 -18.48 -6.29 -3.58
N PHE A 83 -18.88 -5.78 -4.76
CA PHE A 83 -20.24 -6.00 -5.27
C PHE A 83 -20.38 -7.12 -6.33
N GLY A 84 -19.25 -7.71 -6.76
CA GLY A 84 -19.25 -8.75 -7.79
C GLY A 84 -19.68 -10.14 -7.30
N SER A 85 -19.67 -10.40 -5.98
CA SER A 85 -20.15 -11.65 -5.39
C SER A 85 -20.64 -11.37 -3.98
N PHE A 86 -21.88 -10.93 -3.88
CA PHE A 86 -22.54 -10.62 -2.61
C PHE A 86 -22.81 -11.89 -1.79
N ASN A 87 -21.82 -12.37 -1.07
CA ASN A 87 -22.06 -13.29 0.05
C ASN A 87 -21.70 -12.54 1.34
N PRO A 88 -22.68 -12.07 2.13
CA PRO A 88 -22.44 -11.33 3.37
C PRO A 88 -21.60 -12.12 4.38
N ILE A 89 -21.63 -13.44 4.33
CA ILE A 89 -20.86 -14.32 5.19
C ILE A 89 -19.37 -14.25 4.79
N SER A 90 -19.04 -14.21 3.50
CA SER A 90 -17.66 -14.09 3.04
C SER A 90 -17.06 -12.74 3.42
N ILE A 91 -17.82 -11.66 3.29
CA ILE A 91 -17.43 -10.29 3.68
C ILE A 91 -17.10 -10.24 5.18
N TYR A 92 -17.97 -10.78 6.01
CA TYR A 92 -17.75 -10.85 7.46
C TYR A 92 -16.49 -11.65 7.81
N ARG A 93 -16.29 -12.80 7.16
CA ARG A 93 -15.12 -13.68 7.39
C ARG A 93 -13.82 -12.99 6.98
N GLU A 94 -13.78 -12.35 5.81
CA GLU A 94 -12.59 -11.63 5.33
C GLU A 94 -12.32 -10.40 6.18
N GLY A 95 -13.33 -9.65 6.58
CA GLY A 95 -13.19 -8.53 7.51
C GLY A 95 -12.63 -8.95 8.87
N LYS A 96 -13.06 -10.08 9.42
CA LYS A 96 -12.53 -10.63 10.66
C LYS A 96 -11.07 -11.09 10.53
N LYS A 97 -10.70 -11.72 9.42
CA LYS A 97 -9.31 -12.10 9.14
C LYS A 97 -8.41 -10.87 9.00
N LEU A 98 -8.88 -9.84 8.29
CA LEU A 98 -8.16 -8.59 8.16
C LEU A 98 -7.96 -7.92 9.52
N GLY A 99 -9.03 -7.80 10.33
CA GLY A 99 -8.95 -7.22 11.67
C GLY A 99 -7.91 -7.91 12.55
N LYS A 100 -7.89 -9.25 12.55
CA LYS A 100 -6.91 -10.03 13.30
C LYS A 100 -5.47 -9.77 12.84
N ARG A 101 -5.21 -9.74 11.52
CA ARG A 101 -3.88 -9.43 10.98
C ARG A 101 -3.42 -8.02 11.33
N LEU A 102 -4.32 -7.03 11.27
CA LEU A 102 -4.01 -5.64 11.64
C LEU A 102 -3.65 -5.54 13.12
N GLU A 103 -4.40 -6.22 13.98
CA GLU A 103 -4.13 -6.29 15.43
C GLU A 103 -2.77 -6.95 15.73
N GLU A 104 -2.48 -8.11 15.12
CA GLU A 104 -1.20 -8.81 15.26
C GLU A 104 0.00 -7.98 14.80
N LYS A 105 -0.18 -7.12 13.79
CA LYS A 105 0.86 -6.20 13.28
C LYS A 105 0.88 -4.84 13.98
N GLY A 106 -0.02 -4.60 14.95
CA GLY A 106 -0.13 -3.30 15.62
C GLY A 106 -0.51 -2.15 14.68
N VAL A 107 -1.29 -2.45 13.64
CA VAL A 107 -1.74 -1.47 12.65
C VAL A 107 -3.10 -0.92 13.02
N ASP A 108 -3.17 0.37 13.32
CA ASP A 108 -4.43 1.04 13.57
C ASP A 108 -5.22 1.21 12.26
N GLY A 109 -6.46 0.74 12.25
CA GLY A 109 -7.37 0.98 11.14
C GLY A 109 -7.67 2.48 11.00
N ASN A 110 -7.39 3.06 9.83
CA ASN A 110 -7.81 4.43 9.52
C ASN A 110 -8.92 4.40 8.48
N LEU A 111 -10.14 4.70 8.92
CA LEU A 111 -11.31 4.85 8.03
C LEU A 111 -11.48 6.29 7.54
N LYS A 112 -10.51 7.19 7.82
CA LYS A 112 -10.53 8.57 7.35
C LYS A 112 -9.89 8.63 5.96
N GLY A 113 -10.52 9.36 5.06
CA GLY A 113 -10.10 9.48 3.66
C GLY A 113 -10.93 8.62 2.71
N GLU A 114 -10.69 8.79 1.42
CA GLU A 114 -11.39 8.06 0.37
C GLU A 114 -10.79 6.66 0.19
N GLY A 115 -11.29 5.66 0.92
CA GLY A 115 -10.88 4.25 0.81
C GLY A 115 -11.40 3.52 -0.43
N VAL A 116 -12.02 4.23 -1.38
CA VAL A 116 -12.72 3.61 -2.52
C VAL A 116 -11.78 3.25 -3.67
N LYS A 117 -10.70 4.00 -3.87
CA LYS A 117 -9.71 3.73 -4.92
C LYS A 117 -8.67 2.74 -4.43
N LEU A 118 -8.54 1.65 -5.15
CA LEU A 118 -7.56 0.61 -4.86
C LEU A 118 -6.21 0.97 -5.47
N GLY A 119 -5.15 0.82 -4.69
CA GLY A 119 -3.78 1.01 -5.10
C GLY A 119 -3.12 -0.26 -5.64
N GLY A 120 -1.85 -0.41 -5.36
CA GLY A 120 -1.04 -1.56 -5.74
C GLY A 120 0.45 -1.22 -5.76
N VAL A 121 1.23 -2.11 -6.34
CA VAL A 121 2.68 -1.97 -6.50
C VAL A 121 3.06 -2.04 -7.97
N LEU A 122 3.95 -1.16 -8.38
CA LEU A 122 4.66 -1.19 -9.65
C LEU A 122 6.16 -1.32 -9.37
N ILE A 123 6.84 -2.23 -10.06
CA ILE A 123 8.29 -2.34 -10.01
C ILE A 123 8.84 -1.95 -11.37
N PHE A 124 9.81 -1.05 -11.34
CA PHE A 124 10.51 -0.57 -12.52
C PHE A 124 11.96 -1.06 -12.51
N ASN A 125 12.48 -1.41 -13.68
CA ASN A 125 13.91 -1.66 -13.84
C ASN A 125 14.69 -0.32 -13.95
N SER A 126 16.01 -0.39 -14.02
CA SER A 126 16.90 0.78 -14.15
C SER A 126 16.67 1.60 -15.44
N ARG A 127 15.99 1.05 -16.44
CA ARG A 127 15.64 1.74 -17.69
C ARG A 127 14.32 2.46 -17.62
N GLY A 128 13.55 2.28 -16.51
CA GLY A 128 12.22 2.84 -16.34
C GLY A 128 11.08 1.99 -16.91
N ASP A 129 11.36 0.75 -17.35
CA ASP A 129 10.31 -0.16 -17.79
C ASP A 129 9.60 -0.79 -16.59
N VAL A 130 8.27 -0.91 -16.65
CA VAL A 130 7.50 -1.66 -15.65
C VAL A 130 7.74 -3.14 -15.85
N VAL A 131 8.37 -3.81 -14.88
CA VAL A 131 8.67 -5.25 -14.92
C VAL A 131 7.71 -6.08 -14.09
N TYR A 132 6.98 -5.44 -13.16
CA TYR A 132 5.99 -6.12 -12.35
C TYR A 132 4.85 -5.16 -11.96
N THR A 133 3.64 -5.70 -11.91
CA THR A 133 2.43 -4.97 -11.50
C THR A 133 1.59 -5.84 -10.59
N HIS A 134 1.38 -5.39 -9.36
CA HIS A 134 0.47 -6.03 -8.41
C HIS A 134 -0.64 -5.06 -8.02
N PRO A 135 -1.86 -5.21 -8.54
CA PRO A 135 -3.00 -4.42 -8.11
C PRO A 135 -3.53 -4.93 -6.77
N GLU A 136 -3.73 -4.00 -5.82
CA GLU A 136 -4.30 -4.30 -4.50
C GLU A 136 -5.61 -5.08 -4.61
N VAL A 137 -5.76 -6.13 -3.81
CA VAL A 137 -7.00 -6.90 -3.68
C VAL A 137 -7.42 -6.89 -2.22
N THR A 138 -8.54 -6.21 -1.94
CA THR A 138 -9.07 -6.09 -0.57
C THR A 138 -9.22 -7.43 0.11
N GLY A 139 -8.69 -7.54 1.32
CA GLY A 139 -8.76 -8.73 2.16
C GLY A 139 -7.70 -9.80 1.85
N LYS A 140 -7.02 -9.74 0.71
CA LYS A 140 -5.89 -10.65 0.42
C LYS A 140 -4.61 -10.18 1.07
N GLN A 141 -3.76 -11.14 1.39
CA GLN A 141 -2.42 -10.86 1.88
C GLN A 141 -1.53 -10.34 0.75
N PHE A 142 -0.68 -9.40 1.08
CA PHE A 142 0.29 -8.82 0.17
C PHE A 142 1.38 -9.85 -0.20
N PRO A 143 1.76 -10.02 -1.48
CA PRO A 143 2.67 -11.07 -1.92
C PRO A 143 4.14 -10.67 -1.71
N VAL A 144 4.56 -10.53 -0.46
CA VAL A 144 5.89 -10.03 -0.06
C VAL A 144 7.04 -10.80 -0.69
N ALA A 145 6.95 -12.14 -0.67
CA ALA A 145 7.99 -13.01 -1.21
C ALA A 145 8.15 -12.85 -2.73
N GLU A 146 7.05 -12.85 -3.46
CA GLU A 146 7.05 -12.66 -4.92
C GLU A 146 7.66 -11.31 -5.31
N ILE A 147 7.34 -10.23 -4.57
CA ILE A 147 7.91 -8.91 -4.80
C ILE A 147 9.41 -8.89 -4.55
N ALA A 148 9.87 -9.52 -3.47
CA ALA A 148 11.29 -9.64 -3.17
C ALA A 148 12.04 -10.41 -4.27
N ASP A 149 11.48 -11.53 -4.75
CA ASP A 149 12.07 -12.34 -5.82
C ASP A 149 12.18 -11.55 -7.12
N VAL A 150 11.14 -10.81 -7.50
CA VAL A 150 11.17 -9.95 -8.70
C VAL A 150 12.26 -8.89 -8.59
N ILE A 151 12.35 -8.17 -7.46
CA ILE A 151 13.38 -7.14 -7.28
C ILE A 151 14.76 -7.76 -7.37
N ASN A 152 15.02 -8.86 -6.66
CA ASN A 152 16.31 -9.53 -6.70
C ASN A 152 16.70 -10.07 -8.10
N SER A 153 15.72 -10.31 -8.97
CA SER A 153 15.98 -10.77 -10.33
C SER A 153 16.40 -9.66 -11.30
N ILE A 154 16.21 -8.39 -10.93
CA ILE A 154 16.50 -7.23 -11.79
C ILE A 154 17.64 -6.35 -11.28
N VAL A 155 18.15 -6.62 -10.10
CA VAL A 155 19.35 -6.00 -9.48
C VAL A 155 20.57 -6.85 -9.79
#